data_c89a91ef951169101a4397ae0eff20c1
#
_entry.id   c89a91ef951169101a4397ae0eff20c1
#
_cell.length_a   1.000
_cell.length_b   1.000
_cell.length_c   1.000
_cell.angle_alpha   90.00
_cell.angle_beta   90.00
_cell.angle_gamma   90.00
#
_symmetry.space_group_name_H-M   'P 1'
#
loop_
_entity.id
_entity.type
_entity.pdbx_description
1 polymer ?
#
loop_
_entity_poly.entity_id
_entity_poly.type
_entity_poly.pdbx_seq_one_letter_code
_entity_poly.pdbx_strand_id
1 'polypeptide(L)'
;MTYQEILKQYWGYDSFRDLQEDIITSIGNGKDTLGLMPTGGGKSITFQVPALAKEGLCIVITPLIALMKDQVQNLKKRGIKAIAIYSGMTRQEIVVALENCIFGDYKFLYISPERLDTEIFRAKLRSMKISMLTVDESHCISQWGYDFRPAYLKIADIRDLVPDAPVLALTATATPEVVKDIQERLRFREENVFRMSFERKNLAYIVRPTDNKNGELLHILNRIQGSAIVYVRSRRKTKETTELLVNEGITADFYHAGLDNATKDLRQKRWQNGESRVMVATNAFGMGIDKPDVRIVIHLDLPDSPEAYFQEAGRAGRDGQKAYAVILYAKSDKTTLSKRIADTFPDKDYIKDVYEHLQYHYQMAMGDGLGCMYDFSLEEFCRKFKYFPVPADSALKILTQAGYLEYTDEQDNASRIIFTIRRDELYKLREMGEAAEKLIQMILRSYTGVFTDYAYISEQTLAVRTGLTRQQIYDLLVMLSKRRIVDYIPHKKTPYIIYTRERIDLHYLQIPRAVYEERKERYETRIHAMVEYVTSENVCRSRMLLRYFGEKNEHNCGQCDVCLSHRAEPDISQSTFDGLREQICALLKEHPMTPAEIASHINTDKEQLSEVIRFMLDEGLLSSENGLLTEKTS
;
A
#
# COMPACT_ATOMS: atom_id res chain seq x y z
N MET A 1 22.93 -26.86 -6.41
CA MET A 1 23.06 -25.58 -7.16
C MET A 1 23.41 -24.49 -6.19
N THR A 2 24.40 -23.68 -6.51
CA THR A 2 24.72 -22.46 -5.75
C THR A 2 23.65 -21.38 -5.96
N TYR A 3 23.60 -20.40 -5.10
CA TYR A 3 22.64 -19.29 -5.23
C TYR A 3 22.83 -18.51 -6.54
N GLN A 4 24.07 -18.35 -6.99
CA GLN A 4 24.39 -17.68 -8.23
C GLN A 4 23.95 -18.49 -9.46
N GLU A 5 24.12 -19.81 -9.44
CA GLU A 5 23.61 -20.68 -10.51
C GLU A 5 22.10 -20.60 -10.63
N ILE A 6 21.37 -20.59 -9.50
CA ILE A 6 19.91 -20.41 -9.46
C ILE A 6 19.51 -19.04 -10.02
N LEU A 7 20.20 -17.97 -9.61
CA LEU A 7 19.95 -16.62 -10.10
C LEU A 7 20.11 -16.55 -11.62
N LYS A 8 21.20 -17.09 -12.13
CA LYS A 8 21.49 -17.13 -13.57
C LYS A 8 20.47 -17.96 -14.34
N GLN A 9 20.13 -19.14 -13.84
CA GLN A 9 19.21 -20.07 -14.51
C GLN A 9 17.79 -19.49 -14.64
N TYR A 10 17.22 -18.89 -13.57
CA TYR A 10 15.83 -18.51 -13.54
C TYR A 10 15.59 -17.02 -13.86
N TRP A 11 16.57 -16.15 -13.62
CA TRP A 11 16.45 -14.69 -13.84
C TRP A 11 17.40 -14.15 -14.90
N GLY A 12 18.43 -14.92 -15.30
CA GLY A 12 19.41 -14.48 -16.31
C GLY A 12 20.43 -13.45 -15.80
N TYR A 13 20.52 -13.24 -14.47
CA TYR A 13 21.48 -12.31 -13.87
C TYR A 13 22.76 -13.05 -13.48
N ASP A 14 23.91 -12.43 -13.74
CA ASP A 14 25.23 -13.01 -13.43
C ASP A 14 25.67 -12.75 -11.97
N SER A 15 25.13 -11.73 -11.32
CA SER A 15 25.48 -11.36 -9.94
C SER A 15 24.29 -10.78 -9.18
N PHE A 16 24.35 -10.90 -7.87
CA PHE A 16 23.41 -10.23 -6.96
C PHE A 16 23.69 -8.73 -6.89
N ARG A 17 22.70 -7.96 -6.51
CA ARG A 17 22.81 -6.51 -6.27
C ARG A 17 23.03 -6.26 -4.79
N ASP A 18 23.93 -5.33 -4.47
CA ASP A 18 24.18 -4.85 -3.10
C ASP A 18 24.07 -5.96 -2.01
N LEU A 19 23.25 -5.76 -1.00
CA LEU A 19 23.05 -6.69 0.14
C LEU A 19 22.17 -7.92 -0.16
N GLN A 20 21.78 -8.19 -1.41
CA GLN A 20 20.95 -9.36 -1.71
C GLN A 20 21.63 -10.66 -1.32
N GLU A 21 22.93 -10.81 -1.61
CA GLU A 21 23.70 -12.01 -1.32
C GLU A 21 23.84 -12.22 0.20
N ASP A 22 24.05 -11.16 0.96
CA ASP A 22 24.15 -11.21 2.42
C ASP A 22 22.84 -11.67 3.06
N ILE A 23 21.70 -11.11 2.61
CA ILE A 23 20.37 -11.52 3.06
C ILE A 23 20.09 -12.98 2.70
N ILE A 24 20.38 -13.39 1.46
CA ILE A 24 20.21 -14.76 0.97
C ILE A 24 21.05 -15.73 1.80
N THR A 25 22.29 -15.39 2.06
CA THR A 25 23.20 -16.21 2.87
C THR A 25 22.73 -16.31 4.32
N SER A 26 22.28 -15.21 4.90
CA SER A 26 21.78 -15.17 6.28
C SER A 26 20.57 -16.10 6.46
N ILE A 27 19.53 -15.93 5.64
CA ILE A 27 18.32 -16.77 5.71
C ILE A 27 18.61 -18.21 5.26
N GLY A 28 19.53 -18.38 4.32
CA GLY A 28 20.01 -19.68 3.87
C GLY A 28 20.67 -20.49 5.00
N ASN A 29 21.37 -19.83 5.89
CA ASN A 29 21.98 -20.41 7.09
C ASN A 29 21.00 -20.62 8.25
N GLY A 30 19.70 -20.40 8.05
CA GLY A 30 18.66 -20.64 9.06
C GLY A 30 18.48 -19.51 10.08
N LYS A 31 19.06 -18.32 9.84
CA LYS A 31 18.89 -17.16 10.70
C LYS A 31 17.63 -16.39 10.36
N ASP A 32 16.87 -15.97 11.39
CA ASP A 32 15.82 -14.99 11.20
C ASP A 32 16.45 -13.70 10.68
N THR A 33 15.88 -13.10 9.63
CA THR A 33 16.54 -12.02 8.90
C THR A 33 15.52 -10.92 8.54
N LEU A 34 15.86 -9.67 8.86
CA LEU A 34 15.09 -8.51 8.42
C LEU A 34 15.87 -7.77 7.33
N GLY A 35 15.29 -7.70 6.14
CA GLY A 35 15.82 -6.96 5.00
C GLY A 35 15.08 -5.62 4.79
N LEU A 36 15.77 -4.51 5.03
CA LEU A 36 15.29 -3.18 4.69
C LEU A 36 15.80 -2.83 3.31
N MET A 37 14.93 -2.90 2.31
CA MET A 37 15.30 -2.72 0.91
C MET A 37 14.33 -1.74 0.24
N PRO A 38 14.82 -0.73 -0.47
CA PRO A 38 13.95 0.22 -1.17
C PRO A 38 13.07 -0.47 -2.21
N THR A 39 12.00 0.20 -2.60
CA THR A 39 11.16 -0.26 -3.71
C THR A 39 12.01 -0.33 -4.98
N GLY A 40 11.95 -1.46 -5.71
CA GLY A 40 12.82 -1.72 -6.85
C GLY A 40 14.19 -2.33 -6.51
N GLY A 41 14.53 -2.48 -5.23
CA GLY A 41 15.77 -3.11 -4.76
C GLY A 41 15.84 -4.64 -4.95
N GLY A 42 14.84 -5.26 -5.59
CA GLY A 42 14.87 -6.70 -5.88
C GLY A 42 14.54 -7.58 -4.68
N LYS A 43 13.67 -7.15 -3.76
CA LYS A 43 13.21 -7.90 -2.57
C LYS A 43 12.80 -9.35 -2.88
N SER A 44 12.11 -9.58 -4.00
CA SER A 44 11.62 -10.93 -4.33
C SER A 44 12.74 -11.95 -4.53
N ILE A 45 13.87 -11.55 -5.08
CA ILE A 45 15.03 -12.44 -5.30
C ILE A 45 15.58 -12.93 -3.96
N THR A 46 15.56 -12.11 -2.91
CA THR A 46 16.14 -12.45 -1.61
C THR A 46 15.46 -13.63 -0.91
N PHE A 47 14.21 -13.95 -1.24
CA PHE A 47 13.55 -15.16 -0.75
C PHE A 47 13.38 -16.24 -1.82
N GLN A 48 13.23 -15.85 -3.09
CA GLN A 48 13.00 -16.82 -4.16
C GLN A 48 14.24 -17.70 -4.41
N VAL A 49 15.43 -17.12 -4.44
CA VAL A 49 16.67 -17.86 -4.66
C VAL A 49 16.97 -18.86 -3.52
N PRO A 50 17.00 -18.47 -2.23
CA PRO A 50 17.29 -19.44 -1.16
C PRO A 50 16.18 -20.49 -0.99
N ALA A 51 14.92 -20.17 -1.29
CA ALA A 51 13.84 -21.15 -1.27
C ALA A 51 14.01 -22.23 -2.36
N LEU A 52 14.50 -21.87 -3.55
CA LEU A 52 14.79 -22.82 -4.62
C LEU A 52 15.99 -23.73 -4.30
N ALA A 53 16.96 -23.22 -3.54
CA ALA A 53 18.13 -23.99 -3.12
C ALA A 53 17.82 -25.01 -2.03
N LYS A 54 16.76 -24.81 -1.25
CA LYS A 54 16.35 -25.68 -0.14
C LYS A 54 15.23 -26.64 -0.55
N GLU A 55 15.18 -27.79 0.10
CA GLU A 55 13.99 -28.64 0.02
C GLU A 55 12.86 -28.06 0.85
N GLY A 56 11.63 -28.30 0.37
CA GLY A 56 10.40 -27.84 1.03
C GLY A 56 9.82 -26.58 0.43
N LEU A 57 8.78 -26.09 1.09
CA LEU A 57 7.90 -25.01 0.64
C LEU A 57 8.28 -23.71 1.35
N CYS A 58 8.43 -22.63 0.61
CA CYS A 58 8.49 -21.28 1.15
C CYS A 58 7.06 -20.71 1.25
N ILE A 59 6.63 -20.32 2.45
CA ILE A 59 5.38 -19.61 2.65
C ILE A 59 5.66 -18.12 2.58
N VAL A 60 4.99 -17.43 1.64
CA VAL A 60 5.11 -15.97 1.45
C VAL A 60 3.83 -15.30 1.92
N ILE A 61 3.92 -14.58 3.02
CA ILE A 61 2.81 -13.85 3.61
C ILE A 61 2.86 -12.41 3.08
N THR A 62 1.81 -11.99 2.37
CA THR A 62 1.73 -10.66 1.77
C THR A 62 0.29 -10.15 1.77
N PRO A 63 0.05 -8.83 1.92
CA PRO A 63 -1.30 -8.31 2.17
C PRO A 63 -2.13 -8.13 0.89
N LEU A 64 -1.53 -8.29 -0.30
CA LEU A 64 -2.14 -7.87 -1.55
C LEU A 64 -2.38 -9.02 -2.52
N ILE A 65 -3.63 -9.30 -2.80
CA ILE A 65 -4.07 -10.36 -3.72
C ILE A 65 -3.50 -10.13 -5.14
N ALA A 66 -3.53 -8.89 -5.62
CA ALA A 66 -3.01 -8.56 -6.96
C ALA A 66 -1.51 -8.89 -7.08
N LEU A 67 -0.72 -8.52 -6.06
CA LEU A 67 0.71 -8.83 -6.01
C LEU A 67 0.96 -10.34 -5.93
N MET A 68 0.17 -11.08 -5.13
CA MET A 68 0.28 -12.55 -5.07
C MET A 68 0.08 -13.18 -6.44
N LYS A 69 -0.99 -12.78 -7.16
CA LYS A 69 -1.31 -13.30 -8.49
C LYS A 69 -0.20 -13.02 -9.49
N ASP A 70 0.31 -11.80 -9.49
CA ASP A 70 1.40 -11.39 -10.38
C ASP A 70 2.69 -12.17 -10.10
N GLN A 71 3.10 -12.26 -8.83
CA GLN A 71 4.28 -13.03 -8.41
C GLN A 71 4.16 -14.52 -8.77
N VAL A 72 3.01 -15.14 -8.50
CA VAL A 72 2.75 -16.54 -8.87
C VAL A 72 2.82 -16.74 -10.39
N GLN A 73 2.23 -15.81 -11.16
CA GLN A 73 2.28 -15.89 -12.61
C GLN A 73 3.71 -15.75 -13.15
N ASN A 74 4.49 -14.84 -12.59
CA ASN A 74 5.89 -14.63 -12.96
C ASN A 74 6.78 -15.84 -12.63
N LEU A 75 6.55 -16.51 -11.49
CA LEU A 75 7.23 -17.75 -11.14
C LEU A 75 6.86 -18.89 -12.09
N LYS A 76 5.56 -19.05 -12.40
CA LYS A 76 5.08 -20.05 -13.35
C LYS A 76 5.68 -19.88 -14.75
N LYS A 77 5.82 -18.63 -15.24
CA LYS A 77 6.50 -18.34 -16.52
C LYS A 77 7.97 -18.79 -16.54
N ARG A 78 8.62 -18.88 -15.37
CA ARG A 78 9.97 -19.38 -15.20
C ARG A 78 10.04 -20.90 -14.94
N GLY A 79 8.92 -21.61 -15.05
CA GLY A 79 8.84 -23.05 -14.78
C GLY A 79 8.85 -23.41 -13.29
N ILE A 80 8.67 -22.44 -12.38
CA ILE A 80 8.67 -22.65 -10.94
C ILE A 80 7.24 -22.87 -10.46
N LYS A 81 6.99 -23.98 -9.76
CA LYS A 81 5.66 -24.28 -9.20
C LYS A 81 5.37 -23.36 -8.00
N ALA A 82 4.39 -22.50 -8.18
CA ALA A 82 3.91 -21.57 -7.16
C ALA A 82 2.38 -21.52 -7.16
N ILE A 83 1.79 -21.31 -5.99
CA ILE A 83 0.35 -21.22 -5.79
C ILE A 83 0.03 -20.08 -4.83
N ALA A 84 -1.19 -19.51 -4.93
CA ALA A 84 -1.67 -18.48 -4.01
C ALA A 84 -3.00 -18.89 -3.37
N ILE A 85 -3.16 -18.53 -2.08
CA ILE A 85 -4.42 -18.68 -1.32
C ILE A 85 -4.82 -17.30 -0.77
N TYR A 86 -5.99 -16.82 -1.19
CA TYR A 86 -6.47 -15.49 -0.86
C TYR A 86 -7.98 -15.43 -0.63
N SER A 87 -8.50 -14.30 -0.21
CA SER A 87 -9.93 -14.05 -0.04
C SER A 87 -10.68 -14.17 -1.37
N GLY A 88 -11.83 -14.82 -1.37
CA GLY A 88 -12.64 -15.05 -2.57
C GLY A 88 -12.44 -16.43 -3.23
N MET A 89 -11.44 -17.22 -2.81
CA MET A 89 -11.33 -18.62 -3.23
C MET A 89 -12.37 -19.50 -2.51
N THR A 90 -12.94 -20.45 -3.23
CA THR A 90 -13.82 -21.46 -2.64
C THR A 90 -13.03 -22.41 -1.73
N ARG A 91 -13.74 -23.03 -0.78
CA ARG A 91 -13.13 -24.03 0.10
C ARG A 91 -12.43 -25.14 -0.67
N GLN A 92 -13.06 -25.63 -1.74
CA GLN A 92 -12.49 -26.73 -2.54
C GLN A 92 -11.19 -26.30 -3.23
N GLU A 93 -11.14 -25.10 -3.78
CA GLU A 93 -9.90 -24.54 -4.36
C GLU A 93 -8.79 -24.42 -3.31
N ILE A 94 -9.14 -23.98 -2.07
CA ILE A 94 -8.18 -23.88 -0.98
C ILE A 94 -7.68 -25.27 -0.56
N VAL A 95 -8.56 -26.28 -0.42
CA VAL A 95 -8.16 -27.64 -0.08
C VAL A 95 -7.22 -28.21 -1.13
N VAL A 96 -7.59 -28.10 -2.41
CA VAL A 96 -6.75 -28.56 -3.54
C VAL A 96 -5.42 -27.85 -3.55
N ALA A 97 -5.41 -26.53 -3.31
CA ALA A 97 -4.18 -25.75 -3.24
C ALA A 97 -3.26 -26.23 -2.11
N LEU A 98 -3.80 -26.47 -0.91
CA LEU A 98 -3.04 -26.96 0.23
C LEU A 98 -2.56 -28.42 0.03
N GLU A 99 -3.36 -29.29 -0.57
CA GLU A 99 -2.96 -30.65 -0.93
C GLU A 99 -1.84 -30.67 -1.96
N ASN A 100 -1.93 -29.80 -2.95
CA ASN A 100 -0.84 -29.59 -3.91
C ASN A 100 0.46 -29.14 -3.23
N CYS A 101 0.38 -28.35 -2.16
CA CYS A 101 1.57 -27.97 -1.37
C CYS A 101 2.15 -29.13 -0.55
N ILE A 102 1.33 -30.14 -0.18
CA ILE A 102 1.79 -31.31 0.58
C ILE A 102 2.39 -32.36 -0.35
N PHE A 103 1.72 -32.67 -1.46
CA PHE A 103 2.03 -33.81 -2.32
C PHE A 103 2.68 -33.46 -3.66
N GLY A 104 2.66 -32.19 -4.04
CA GLY A 104 3.09 -31.74 -5.37
C GLY A 104 4.27 -30.76 -5.29
N ASP A 105 5.45 -31.09 -5.42
CA ASP A 105 6.72 -30.30 -5.51
C ASP A 105 6.59 -28.77 -5.69
N TYR A 106 5.63 -28.15 -4.97
CA TYR A 106 5.46 -26.70 -4.99
C TYR A 106 6.57 -26.03 -4.15
N LYS A 107 7.13 -24.96 -4.69
CA LYS A 107 8.21 -24.21 -4.02
C LYS A 107 7.72 -22.98 -3.28
N PHE A 108 6.59 -22.41 -3.71
CA PHE A 108 6.04 -21.19 -3.12
C PHE A 108 4.54 -21.31 -2.88
N LEU A 109 4.14 -20.99 -1.66
CA LEU A 109 2.76 -20.74 -1.27
C LEU A 109 2.62 -19.28 -0.85
N TYR A 110 1.94 -18.47 -1.67
CA TYR A 110 1.57 -17.11 -1.31
C TYR A 110 0.23 -17.14 -0.56
N ILE A 111 0.17 -16.47 0.57
CA ILE A 111 -1.02 -16.49 1.44
C ILE A 111 -1.28 -15.11 2.05
N SER A 112 -2.56 -14.73 2.14
CA SER A 112 -2.94 -13.52 2.86
C SER A 112 -2.92 -13.75 4.38
N PRO A 113 -2.57 -12.74 5.19
CA PRO A 113 -2.43 -12.90 6.63
C PRO A 113 -3.72 -13.35 7.32
N GLU A 114 -4.89 -12.98 6.79
CA GLU A 114 -6.20 -13.37 7.31
C GLU A 114 -6.46 -14.89 7.21
N ARG A 115 -5.75 -15.58 6.32
CA ARG A 115 -5.89 -17.03 6.12
C ARG A 115 -5.05 -17.87 7.07
N LEU A 116 -4.08 -17.28 7.75
CA LEU A 116 -3.14 -17.98 8.64
C LEU A 116 -3.84 -18.61 9.85
N ASP A 117 -4.92 -18.00 10.34
CA ASP A 117 -5.65 -18.46 11.52
C ASP A 117 -6.76 -19.47 11.20
N THR A 118 -6.97 -19.80 9.93
CA THR A 118 -8.00 -20.78 9.55
C THR A 118 -7.60 -22.20 9.96
N GLU A 119 -8.54 -22.94 10.57
CA GLU A 119 -8.30 -24.33 11.02
C GLU A 119 -7.75 -25.23 9.91
N ILE A 120 -8.30 -25.07 8.69
CA ILE A 120 -7.87 -25.88 7.55
C ILE A 120 -6.42 -25.65 7.17
N PHE A 121 -5.97 -24.38 7.19
CA PHE A 121 -4.57 -24.05 6.92
C PHE A 121 -3.67 -24.60 8.02
N ARG A 122 -3.99 -24.34 9.30
CA ARG A 122 -3.20 -24.80 10.45
C ARG A 122 -3.11 -26.33 10.52
N ALA A 123 -4.20 -27.05 10.21
CA ALA A 123 -4.18 -28.51 10.17
C ALA A 123 -3.28 -29.06 9.07
N LYS A 124 -3.38 -28.50 7.86
CA LYS A 124 -2.57 -28.94 6.69
C LYS A 124 -1.11 -28.51 6.82
N LEU A 125 -0.82 -27.36 7.44
CA LEU A 125 0.54 -26.86 7.66
C LEU A 125 1.43 -27.86 8.39
N ARG A 126 0.90 -28.58 9.38
CA ARG A 126 1.63 -29.61 10.14
C ARG A 126 2.15 -30.76 9.27
N SER A 127 1.54 -30.96 8.10
CA SER A 127 1.93 -32.01 7.14
C SER A 127 2.83 -31.49 6.01
N MET A 128 3.16 -30.19 6.02
CA MET A 128 4.01 -29.57 5.01
C MET A 128 5.46 -29.51 5.49
N LYS A 129 6.40 -29.77 4.58
CA LYS A 129 7.82 -29.51 4.81
C LYS A 129 8.10 -28.04 4.48
N ILE A 130 8.24 -27.19 5.49
CA ILE A 130 8.47 -25.77 5.31
C ILE A 130 9.95 -25.45 5.32
N SER A 131 10.45 -24.79 4.29
CA SER A 131 11.85 -24.37 4.16
C SER A 131 12.12 -23.03 4.82
N MET A 132 11.17 -22.11 4.77
CA MET A 132 11.25 -20.77 5.36
C MET A 132 9.88 -20.06 5.32
N LEU A 133 9.72 -19.07 6.20
CA LEU A 133 8.60 -18.12 6.19
C LEU A 133 9.11 -16.77 5.63
N THR A 134 8.44 -16.21 4.66
CA THR A 134 8.72 -14.86 4.15
C THR A 134 7.55 -13.95 4.49
N VAL A 135 7.83 -12.82 5.13
CA VAL A 135 6.85 -11.80 5.50
C VAL A 135 7.15 -10.55 4.65
N ASP A 136 6.40 -10.41 3.57
CA ASP A 136 6.49 -9.21 2.72
C ASP A 136 5.66 -8.07 3.32
N GLU A 137 6.07 -6.83 3.07
CA GLU A 137 5.53 -5.61 3.69
C GLU A 137 5.44 -5.74 5.23
N SER A 138 6.52 -6.25 5.83
CA SER A 138 6.57 -6.59 7.26
C SER A 138 6.30 -5.42 8.21
N HIS A 139 6.39 -4.17 7.73
CA HIS A 139 5.98 -2.98 8.49
C HIS A 139 4.50 -3.01 8.90
N CYS A 140 3.66 -3.80 8.19
CA CYS A 140 2.24 -3.98 8.53
C CYS A 140 2.01 -4.67 9.89
N ILE A 141 3.02 -5.34 10.47
CA ILE A 141 2.91 -5.96 11.80
C ILE A 141 3.01 -4.94 12.92
N SER A 142 3.60 -3.79 12.65
CA SER A 142 3.91 -2.77 13.64
C SER A 142 2.80 -1.73 13.76
N GLN A 143 2.35 -1.48 14.97
CA GLN A 143 1.45 -0.36 15.25
C GLN A 143 2.14 1.00 15.08
N TRP A 144 3.47 1.03 15.05
CA TRP A 144 4.28 2.20 14.72
C TRP A 144 4.38 2.42 13.22
N GLY A 145 4.05 1.40 12.40
CA GLY A 145 3.97 1.49 10.95
C GLY A 145 2.79 2.34 10.48
N TYR A 146 2.87 2.87 9.28
CA TYR A 146 1.80 3.70 8.69
C TYR A 146 0.61 2.86 8.15
N ASP A 147 0.80 1.57 7.89
CA ASP A 147 -0.23 0.62 7.40
C ASP A 147 -0.32 -0.60 8.33
N PHE A 148 -0.67 -0.37 9.59
CA PHE A 148 -0.83 -1.46 10.56
C PHE A 148 -2.02 -2.36 10.21
N ARG A 149 -1.77 -3.68 10.18
CA ARG A 149 -2.77 -4.71 9.91
C ARG A 149 -2.79 -5.75 11.03
N PRO A 150 -3.85 -5.81 11.86
CA PRO A 150 -3.93 -6.74 12.98
C PRO A 150 -3.69 -8.21 12.61
N ALA A 151 -4.10 -8.62 11.40
CA ALA A 151 -3.91 -9.99 10.91
C ALA A 151 -2.43 -10.41 10.85
N TYR A 152 -1.49 -9.45 10.69
CA TYR A 152 -0.05 -9.74 10.72
C TYR A 152 0.45 -10.23 12.10
N LEU A 153 -0.23 -9.89 13.19
CA LEU A 153 0.13 -10.38 14.53
C LEU A 153 0.00 -11.90 14.64
N LYS A 154 -0.87 -12.52 13.82
CA LYS A 154 -1.06 -13.98 13.77
C LYS A 154 0.12 -14.74 13.16
N ILE A 155 1.05 -14.04 12.47
CA ILE A 155 2.23 -14.68 11.88
C ILE A 155 3.10 -15.32 12.96
N ALA A 156 3.22 -14.72 14.13
CA ALA A 156 3.98 -15.26 15.25
C ALA A 156 3.44 -16.62 15.73
N ASP A 157 2.12 -16.83 15.67
CA ASP A 157 1.48 -18.08 16.09
C ASP A 157 1.78 -19.24 15.11
N ILE A 158 2.07 -18.91 13.83
CA ILE A 158 2.46 -19.91 12.84
C ILE A 158 3.85 -20.48 13.12
N ARG A 159 4.75 -19.70 13.71
CA ARG A 159 6.11 -20.16 14.06
C ARG A 159 6.09 -21.35 15.03
N ASP A 160 5.11 -21.39 15.93
CA ASP A 160 4.95 -22.50 16.88
C ASP A 160 4.62 -23.82 16.17
N LEU A 161 4.03 -23.76 14.97
CA LEU A 161 3.71 -24.92 14.14
C LEU A 161 4.87 -25.35 13.23
N VAL A 162 5.82 -24.46 12.96
CA VAL A 162 6.99 -24.70 12.10
C VAL A 162 8.26 -24.11 12.72
N PRO A 163 8.68 -24.61 13.91
CA PRO A 163 9.72 -24.00 14.72
C PRO A 163 11.10 -23.96 14.05
N ASP A 164 11.37 -24.86 13.12
CA ASP A 164 12.65 -24.95 12.42
C ASP A 164 12.75 -23.99 11.21
N ALA A 165 11.63 -23.46 10.75
CA ALA A 165 11.61 -22.55 9.61
C ALA A 165 12.09 -21.15 10.02
N PRO A 166 13.18 -20.63 9.41
CA PRO A 166 13.61 -19.26 9.64
C PRO A 166 12.64 -18.27 9.00
N VAL A 167 12.59 -17.05 9.54
CA VAL A 167 11.72 -15.97 9.05
C VAL A 167 12.55 -14.92 8.32
N LEU A 168 12.19 -14.66 7.08
CA LEU A 168 12.66 -13.50 6.32
C LEU A 168 11.58 -12.43 6.29
N ALA A 169 11.80 -11.33 7.00
CA ALA A 169 10.94 -10.16 6.96
C ALA A 169 11.50 -9.13 5.97
N LEU A 170 10.66 -8.60 5.10
CA LEU A 170 11.05 -7.63 4.08
C LEU A 170 10.15 -6.40 4.12
N THR A 171 10.75 -5.22 4.05
CA THR A 171 10.01 -3.97 3.88
C THR A 171 10.85 -2.92 3.17
N ALA A 172 10.17 -1.96 2.53
CA ALA A 172 10.79 -0.81 1.89
C ALA A 172 10.80 0.44 2.77
N THR A 173 10.02 0.46 3.84
CA THR A 173 9.78 1.66 4.66
C THR A 173 9.65 1.24 6.12
N ALA A 174 10.66 1.52 6.92
CA ALA A 174 10.62 1.27 8.36
C ALA A 174 11.53 2.25 9.09
N THR A 175 10.96 2.94 10.08
CA THR A 175 11.72 3.74 11.04
C THR A 175 12.45 2.81 12.03
N PRO A 176 13.43 3.30 12.81
CA PRO A 176 14.12 2.48 13.80
C PRO A 176 13.17 1.76 14.78
N GLU A 177 12.10 2.43 15.20
CA GLU A 177 11.09 1.88 16.11
C GLU A 177 10.33 0.72 15.45
N VAL A 178 9.96 0.89 14.17
CA VAL A 178 9.29 -0.16 13.38
C VAL A 178 10.20 -1.37 13.19
N VAL A 179 11.49 -1.15 12.94
CA VAL A 179 12.50 -2.22 12.80
C VAL A 179 12.59 -3.07 14.06
N LYS A 180 12.59 -2.45 15.22
CA LYS A 180 12.61 -3.15 16.50
C LYS A 180 11.32 -3.94 16.72
N ASP A 181 10.16 -3.30 16.53
CA ASP A 181 8.84 -3.90 16.72
C ASP A 181 8.61 -5.10 15.77
N ILE A 182 9.07 -5.04 14.50
CA ILE A 182 9.01 -6.17 13.57
C ILE A 182 9.71 -7.40 14.14
N GLN A 183 10.95 -7.25 14.62
CA GLN A 183 11.73 -8.37 15.15
C GLN A 183 11.11 -8.94 16.43
N GLU A 184 10.64 -8.09 17.33
CA GLU A 184 9.95 -8.48 18.56
C GLU A 184 8.63 -9.23 18.25
N ARG A 185 7.79 -8.67 17.37
CA ARG A 185 6.49 -9.25 17.02
C ARG A 185 6.61 -10.56 16.25
N LEU A 186 7.62 -10.68 15.39
CA LEU A 186 7.92 -11.91 14.68
C LEU A 186 8.75 -12.90 15.53
N ARG A 187 9.06 -12.55 16.79
CA ARG A 187 9.82 -13.39 17.73
C ARG A 187 11.15 -13.86 17.14
N PHE A 188 11.95 -12.95 16.60
CA PHE A 188 13.28 -13.27 16.08
C PHE A 188 14.14 -13.85 17.20
N ARG A 189 14.93 -14.89 16.89
CA ARG A 189 15.81 -15.56 17.86
C ARG A 189 16.98 -14.68 18.28
N GLU A 190 17.46 -13.83 17.36
CA GLU A 190 18.48 -12.81 17.56
C GLU A 190 18.17 -11.59 16.69
N GLU A 191 18.64 -10.42 17.09
CA GLU A 191 18.55 -9.24 16.22
C GLU A 191 19.43 -9.42 15.00
N ASN A 192 18.83 -9.31 13.80
CA ASN A 192 19.55 -9.51 12.55
C ASN A 192 18.90 -8.69 11.44
N VAL A 193 19.53 -7.55 11.13
CA VAL A 193 18.99 -6.55 10.21
C VAL A 193 20.00 -6.18 9.15
N PHE A 194 19.61 -6.32 7.89
CA PHE A 194 20.36 -5.82 6.74
C PHE A 194 19.66 -4.58 6.20
N ARG A 195 20.42 -3.48 6.06
CA ARG A 195 19.89 -2.19 5.61
C ARG A 195 20.57 -1.78 4.32
N MET A 196 19.82 -1.75 3.22
CA MET A 196 20.23 -0.99 2.04
C MET A 196 19.95 0.48 2.28
N SER A 197 20.79 1.33 1.73
CA SER A 197 20.48 2.76 1.72
C SER A 197 19.17 3.02 0.99
N PHE A 198 18.34 3.88 1.57
CA PHE A 198 17.11 4.36 0.93
C PHE A 198 17.39 5.46 -0.10
N GLU A 199 18.65 5.84 -0.28
CA GLU A 199 19.04 6.86 -1.26
C GLU A 199 18.70 6.42 -2.69
N ARG A 200 18.01 7.28 -3.40
CA ARG A 200 17.63 7.10 -4.80
C ARG A 200 18.37 8.13 -5.66
N LYS A 201 19.59 7.79 -6.10
CA LYS A 201 20.47 8.71 -6.86
C LYS A 201 19.87 9.19 -8.18
N ASN A 202 18.96 8.42 -8.76
CA ASN A 202 18.28 8.74 -10.02
C ASN A 202 16.93 9.44 -9.82
N LEU A 203 16.47 9.67 -8.58
CA LEU A 203 15.17 10.25 -8.28
C LEU A 203 15.32 11.64 -7.64
N ALA A 204 14.91 12.68 -8.35
CA ALA A 204 14.89 14.04 -7.83
C ALA A 204 13.59 14.29 -7.05
N TYR A 205 13.70 14.57 -5.76
CA TYR A 205 12.58 14.99 -4.92
C TYR A 205 12.44 16.50 -4.99
N ILE A 206 11.26 16.99 -5.35
CA ILE A 206 11.01 18.42 -5.59
C ILE A 206 9.73 18.83 -4.85
N VAL A 207 9.80 19.91 -4.09
CA VAL A 207 8.62 20.58 -3.57
C VAL A 207 8.45 21.90 -4.32
N ARG A 208 7.27 22.09 -4.92
CA ARG A 208 6.97 23.25 -5.74
C ARG A 208 5.83 24.06 -5.13
N PRO A 209 6.12 25.21 -4.51
CA PRO A 209 5.08 26.08 -3.99
C PRO A 209 4.25 26.65 -5.14
N THR A 210 2.93 26.53 -5.04
CA THR A 210 2.01 27.07 -6.05
C THR A 210 0.59 27.17 -5.53
N ASP A 211 -0.10 28.25 -5.85
CA ASP A 211 -1.53 28.39 -5.59
C ASP A 211 -2.38 27.87 -6.77
N ASN A 212 -1.78 27.71 -7.96
CA ASN A 212 -2.41 27.13 -9.15
C ASN A 212 -1.86 25.72 -9.46
N LYS A 213 -2.28 24.74 -8.68
CA LYS A 213 -1.81 23.35 -8.84
C LYS A 213 -2.15 22.74 -10.19
N ASN A 214 -3.30 23.08 -10.78
CA ASN A 214 -3.72 22.53 -12.07
C ASN A 214 -2.86 23.08 -13.23
N GLY A 215 -2.60 24.38 -13.25
CA GLY A 215 -1.72 24.98 -14.26
C GLY A 215 -0.30 24.45 -14.16
N GLU A 216 0.21 24.28 -12.93
CA GLU A 216 1.54 23.74 -12.69
C GLU A 216 1.63 22.24 -13.06
N LEU A 217 0.58 21.45 -12.79
CA LEU A 217 0.48 20.06 -13.24
C LEU A 217 0.62 19.95 -14.76
N LEU A 218 -0.13 20.74 -15.51
CA LEU A 218 -0.08 20.77 -16.96
C LEU A 218 1.29 21.19 -17.49
N HIS A 219 1.86 22.24 -16.90
CA HIS A 219 3.20 22.70 -17.25
C HIS A 219 4.26 21.61 -17.08
N ILE A 220 4.27 20.91 -15.94
CA ILE A 220 5.20 19.83 -15.66
C ILE A 220 5.01 18.66 -16.63
N LEU A 221 3.77 18.20 -16.85
CA LEU A 221 3.48 17.07 -17.72
C LEU A 221 3.78 17.38 -19.21
N ASN A 222 3.71 18.62 -19.64
CA ASN A 222 4.11 19.01 -20.98
C ASN A 222 5.64 19.02 -21.16
N ARG A 223 6.39 19.36 -20.12
CA ARG A 223 7.88 19.35 -20.15
C ARG A 223 8.49 17.96 -20.00
N ILE A 224 7.95 17.14 -19.08
CA ILE A 224 8.49 15.82 -18.77
C ILE A 224 7.66 14.78 -19.49
N GLN A 225 8.21 14.22 -20.57
CA GLN A 225 7.56 13.16 -21.34
C GLN A 225 7.71 11.79 -20.64
N GLY A 226 6.91 10.80 -21.07
CA GLY A 226 6.90 9.45 -20.54
C GLY A 226 5.77 9.21 -19.55
N SER A 227 5.77 8.02 -18.96
CA SER A 227 4.72 7.55 -18.05
C SER A 227 4.73 8.34 -16.74
N ALA A 228 3.53 8.70 -16.27
CA ALA A 228 3.35 9.50 -15.06
C ALA A 228 2.28 8.93 -14.13
N ILE A 229 2.43 9.22 -12.84
CA ILE A 229 1.39 8.97 -11.81
C ILE A 229 1.09 10.30 -11.13
N VAL A 230 -0.19 10.61 -10.96
CA VAL A 230 -0.65 11.79 -10.22
C VAL A 230 -1.47 11.35 -9.02
N TYR A 231 -0.99 11.61 -7.81
CA TYR A 231 -1.69 11.26 -6.58
C TYR A 231 -2.60 12.37 -6.09
N VAL A 232 -3.84 12.00 -5.81
CA VAL A 232 -4.87 12.83 -5.20
C VAL A 232 -5.59 12.07 -4.09
N ARG A 233 -6.24 12.76 -3.15
CA ARG A 233 -6.85 12.11 -1.98
C ARG A 233 -8.27 11.59 -2.21
N SER A 234 -9.07 12.22 -3.05
CA SER A 234 -10.48 11.87 -3.18
C SER A 234 -10.80 11.18 -4.50
N ARG A 235 -11.76 10.23 -4.45
CA ARG A 235 -12.29 9.55 -5.64
C ARG A 235 -12.83 10.54 -6.67
N ARG A 236 -13.48 11.61 -6.20
CA ARG A 236 -13.99 12.69 -7.06
C ARG A 236 -12.86 13.41 -7.77
N LYS A 237 -11.81 13.81 -7.04
CA LYS A 237 -10.66 14.53 -7.60
C LYS A 237 -9.89 13.69 -8.63
N THR A 238 -9.87 12.34 -8.50
CA THR A 238 -9.26 11.49 -9.55
C THR A 238 -9.95 11.69 -10.91
N LYS A 239 -11.28 11.73 -10.92
CA LYS A 239 -12.06 11.94 -12.16
C LYS A 239 -11.87 13.36 -12.72
N GLU A 240 -12.06 14.38 -11.88
CA GLU A 240 -11.92 15.78 -12.26
C GLU A 240 -10.54 16.10 -12.85
N THR A 241 -9.48 15.59 -12.22
CA THR A 241 -8.11 15.78 -12.73
C THR A 241 -7.87 15.00 -14.02
N THR A 242 -8.42 13.80 -14.16
CA THR A 242 -8.33 13.04 -15.42
C THR A 242 -9.03 13.75 -16.56
N GLU A 243 -10.25 14.27 -16.33
CA GLU A 243 -11.00 15.04 -17.31
C GLU A 243 -10.22 16.30 -17.74
N LEU A 244 -9.61 17.01 -16.80
CA LEU A 244 -8.74 18.15 -17.10
C LEU A 244 -7.60 17.74 -18.05
N LEU A 245 -6.88 16.66 -17.74
CA LEU A 245 -5.74 16.20 -18.53
C LEU A 245 -6.18 15.78 -19.96
N VAL A 246 -7.29 15.05 -20.07
CA VAL A 246 -7.83 14.60 -21.36
C VAL A 246 -8.28 15.80 -22.23
N ASN A 247 -8.90 16.81 -21.62
CA ASN A 247 -9.31 18.03 -22.32
C ASN A 247 -8.11 18.83 -22.86
N GLU A 248 -6.95 18.73 -22.18
CA GLU A 248 -5.68 19.32 -22.61
C GLU A 248 -4.85 18.40 -23.53
N GLY A 249 -5.44 17.31 -24.03
CA GLY A 249 -4.82 16.41 -24.99
C GLY A 249 -3.83 15.40 -24.37
N ILE A 250 -3.78 15.27 -23.05
CA ILE A 250 -2.94 14.30 -22.35
C ILE A 250 -3.74 13.03 -22.08
N THR A 251 -3.31 11.89 -22.63
CA THR A 251 -3.99 10.60 -22.39
C THR A 251 -3.86 10.20 -20.93
N ALA A 252 -4.99 10.05 -20.24
CA ALA A 252 -5.03 9.75 -18.81
C ALA A 252 -6.17 8.80 -18.47
N ASP A 253 -5.94 7.97 -17.43
CA ASP A 253 -6.95 7.16 -16.76
C ASP A 253 -6.96 7.47 -15.26
N PHE A 254 -8.04 7.10 -14.56
CA PHE A 254 -8.10 7.26 -13.10
C PHE A 254 -8.28 5.93 -12.37
N TYR A 255 -7.77 5.87 -11.14
CA TYR A 255 -7.80 4.66 -10.32
C TYR A 255 -8.10 4.98 -8.84
N HIS A 256 -9.08 4.29 -8.26
CA HIS A 256 -9.40 4.38 -6.83
C HIS A 256 -10.06 3.09 -6.32
N ALA A 257 -10.10 2.88 -5.01
CA ALA A 257 -10.63 1.67 -4.39
C ALA A 257 -12.08 1.35 -4.76
N GLY A 258 -12.91 2.37 -4.98
CA GLY A 258 -14.33 2.21 -5.33
C GLY A 258 -14.65 1.79 -6.77
N LEU A 259 -13.63 1.48 -7.60
CA LEU A 259 -13.85 0.86 -8.91
C LEU A 259 -14.02 -0.65 -8.75
N ASP A 260 -14.80 -1.28 -9.62
CA ASP A 260 -14.86 -2.74 -9.72
C ASP A 260 -13.52 -3.33 -10.22
N ASN A 261 -13.30 -4.61 -9.95
CA ASN A 261 -12.02 -5.24 -10.24
C ASN A 261 -11.70 -5.30 -11.75
N ALA A 262 -12.72 -5.50 -12.60
CA ALA A 262 -12.53 -5.56 -14.06
C ALA A 262 -12.07 -4.20 -14.60
N THR A 263 -12.70 -3.12 -14.14
CA THR A 263 -12.31 -1.74 -14.49
C THR A 263 -10.92 -1.40 -13.97
N LYS A 264 -10.57 -1.81 -12.75
CA LYS A 264 -9.22 -1.64 -12.19
C LYS A 264 -8.17 -2.30 -13.08
N ASP A 265 -8.37 -3.58 -13.41
CA ASP A 265 -7.46 -4.36 -14.23
C ASP A 265 -7.30 -3.77 -15.64
N LEU A 266 -8.42 -3.34 -16.26
CA LEU A 266 -8.40 -2.73 -17.59
C LEU A 266 -7.57 -1.44 -17.62
N ARG A 267 -7.83 -0.51 -16.69
CA ARG A 267 -7.13 0.78 -16.66
C ARG A 267 -5.66 0.63 -16.32
N GLN A 268 -5.34 -0.28 -15.39
CA GLN A 268 -3.95 -0.59 -15.06
C GLN A 268 -3.20 -1.14 -16.28
N LYS A 269 -3.81 -2.06 -17.05
CA LYS A 269 -3.21 -2.60 -18.27
C LYS A 269 -3.02 -1.54 -19.34
N ARG A 270 -4.01 -0.65 -19.58
CA ARG A 270 -3.89 0.46 -20.53
C ARG A 270 -2.71 1.37 -20.18
N TRP A 271 -2.55 1.69 -18.90
CA TRP A 271 -1.42 2.49 -18.45
C TRP A 271 -0.09 1.73 -18.55
N GLN A 272 -0.05 0.45 -18.21
CA GLN A 272 1.15 -0.39 -18.37
C GLN A 272 1.60 -0.51 -19.82
N ASN A 273 0.66 -0.63 -20.75
CA ASN A 273 0.93 -0.72 -22.20
C ASN A 273 1.24 0.64 -22.85
N GLY A 274 1.11 1.75 -22.11
CA GLY A 274 1.34 3.10 -22.66
C GLY A 274 0.18 3.71 -23.44
N GLU A 275 -0.99 3.05 -23.47
CA GLU A 275 -2.21 3.59 -24.07
C GLU A 275 -2.72 4.83 -23.31
N SER A 276 -2.56 4.81 -21.98
CA SER A 276 -2.74 5.96 -21.10
C SER A 276 -1.37 6.38 -20.56
N ARG A 277 -0.96 7.61 -20.83
CA ARG A 277 0.32 8.15 -20.35
C ARG A 277 0.29 8.42 -18.85
N VAL A 278 -0.80 8.97 -18.34
CA VAL A 278 -0.94 9.42 -16.96
C VAL A 278 -1.97 8.57 -16.22
N MET A 279 -1.61 8.09 -15.03
CA MET A 279 -2.56 7.50 -14.09
C MET A 279 -2.84 8.48 -12.95
N VAL A 280 -4.08 8.97 -12.86
CA VAL A 280 -4.52 9.80 -11.73
C VAL A 280 -5.15 8.91 -10.67
N ALA A 281 -4.58 8.87 -9.47
CA ALA A 281 -4.98 7.86 -8.51
C ALA A 281 -5.03 8.36 -7.06
N THR A 282 -5.82 7.65 -6.25
CA THR A 282 -5.64 7.66 -4.79
C THR A 282 -4.52 6.68 -4.39
N ASN A 283 -4.17 6.63 -3.10
CA ASN A 283 -3.23 5.64 -2.53
C ASN A 283 -3.61 4.17 -2.84
N ALA A 284 -4.84 3.90 -3.30
CA ALA A 284 -5.26 2.57 -3.76
C ALA A 284 -4.48 2.09 -5.01
N PHE A 285 -3.96 3.02 -5.82
CA PHE A 285 -3.01 2.71 -6.90
C PHE A 285 -1.61 2.71 -6.33
N GLY A 286 -1.28 1.63 -5.66
CA GLY A 286 -0.12 1.59 -4.82
C GLY A 286 0.66 0.29 -4.92
N MET A 287 0.67 -0.45 -3.82
CA MET A 287 1.43 -1.68 -3.67
C MET A 287 1.17 -2.66 -4.84
N GLY A 288 2.20 -3.30 -5.34
CA GLY A 288 2.09 -4.28 -6.43
C GLY A 288 2.17 -3.72 -7.85
N ILE A 289 2.29 -2.41 -8.03
CA ILE A 289 2.48 -1.83 -9.36
C ILE A 289 3.97 -1.85 -9.71
N ASP A 290 4.29 -2.57 -10.77
CA ASP A 290 5.65 -2.67 -11.29
C ASP A 290 5.70 -2.22 -12.76
N LYS A 291 5.92 -0.92 -12.97
CA LYS A 291 6.23 -0.30 -14.26
C LYS A 291 7.56 0.42 -14.11
N PRO A 292 8.63 -0.03 -14.79
CA PRO A 292 9.97 0.47 -14.55
C PRO A 292 10.21 1.89 -15.06
N ASP A 293 9.53 2.27 -16.13
CA ASP A 293 9.74 3.49 -16.93
C ASP A 293 8.86 4.67 -16.52
N VAL A 294 8.39 4.73 -15.27
CA VAL A 294 7.68 5.91 -14.75
C VAL A 294 8.67 7.06 -14.60
N ARG A 295 8.45 8.13 -15.38
CA ARG A 295 9.36 9.30 -15.35
C ARG A 295 9.05 10.29 -14.27
N ILE A 296 7.79 10.38 -13.84
CA ILE A 296 7.39 11.35 -12.82
C ILE A 296 6.22 10.85 -11.98
N VAL A 297 6.30 11.13 -10.69
CA VAL A 297 5.21 11.01 -9.73
C VAL A 297 4.90 12.40 -9.19
N ILE A 298 3.65 12.84 -9.28
CA ILE A 298 3.21 14.16 -8.84
C ILE A 298 2.16 14.01 -7.73
N HIS A 299 2.33 14.71 -6.64
CA HIS A 299 1.35 14.79 -5.55
C HIS A 299 0.63 16.14 -5.60
N LEU A 300 -0.65 16.13 -5.96
CA LEU A 300 -1.53 17.31 -5.88
C LEU A 300 -2.05 17.55 -4.46
N ASP A 301 -2.16 16.49 -3.68
CA ASP A 301 -2.52 16.54 -2.27
C ASP A 301 -1.41 15.91 -1.44
N LEU A 302 -1.09 16.50 -0.30
CA LEU A 302 -0.04 15.98 0.57
C LEU A 302 -0.41 14.61 1.15
N PRO A 303 0.50 13.63 1.12
CA PRO A 303 0.38 12.40 1.89
C PRO A 303 0.33 12.68 3.40
N ASP A 304 -0.15 11.71 4.17
CA ASP A 304 -0.26 11.87 5.63
C ASP A 304 1.05 11.56 6.36
N SER A 305 2.05 11.07 5.65
CA SER A 305 3.33 10.70 6.25
C SER A 305 4.46 10.66 5.23
N PRO A 306 5.72 10.83 5.68
CA PRO A 306 6.89 10.64 4.83
C PRO A 306 7.03 9.21 4.29
N GLU A 307 6.56 8.18 5.01
CA GLU A 307 6.57 6.77 4.56
C GLU A 307 5.66 6.59 3.35
N ALA A 308 4.43 7.09 3.43
CA ALA A 308 3.48 7.04 2.31
C ALA A 308 4.05 7.79 1.10
N TYR A 309 4.58 9.00 1.33
CA TYR A 309 5.24 9.76 0.28
C TYR A 309 6.39 9.00 -0.37
N PHE A 310 7.30 8.45 0.43
CA PHE A 310 8.47 7.72 -0.05
C PHE A 310 8.08 6.48 -0.86
N GLN A 311 7.07 5.75 -0.43
CA GLN A 311 6.56 4.58 -1.13
C GLN A 311 5.90 4.95 -2.48
N GLU A 312 5.11 6.02 -2.50
CA GLU A 312 4.44 6.53 -3.71
C GLU A 312 5.45 7.14 -4.69
N ALA A 313 6.33 8.01 -4.23
CA ALA A 313 7.40 8.63 -4.99
C ALA A 313 8.39 7.60 -5.57
N GLY A 314 8.70 6.55 -4.79
CA GLY A 314 9.61 5.47 -5.16
C GLY A 314 9.16 4.62 -6.35
N ARG A 315 7.97 4.86 -6.90
CA ARG A 315 7.49 4.24 -8.15
C ARG A 315 8.18 4.79 -9.38
N ALA A 316 8.70 6.02 -9.30
CA ALA A 316 9.43 6.64 -10.39
C ALA A 316 10.86 6.09 -10.52
N GLY A 317 11.33 5.94 -11.76
CA GLY A 317 12.72 5.62 -12.09
C GLY A 317 13.22 4.25 -11.60
N ARG A 318 12.38 3.22 -11.63
CA ARG A 318 12.82 1.85 -11.26
C ARG A 318 13.79 1.23 -12.25
N ASP A 319 13.82 1.74 -13.46
CA ASP A 319 14.77 1.37 -14.49
C ASP A 319 16.17 2.00 -14.31
N GLY A 320 16.38 2.79 -13.27
CA GLY A 320 17.63 3.50 -12.99
C GLY A 320 17.79 4.80 -13.77
N GLN A 321 16.90 5.12 -14.70
CA GLN A 321 16.92 6.39 -15.44
C GLN A 321 16.42 7.54 -14.57
N LYS A 322 16.85 8.76 -14.90
CA LYS A 322 16.44 9.96 -14.17
C LYS A 322 14.92 10.08 -14.11
N ALA A 323 14.41 10.33 -12.93
CA ALA A 323 13.00 10.48 -12.66
C ALA A 323 12.74 11.55 -11.59
N TYR A 324 11.49 11.96 -11.47
CA TYR A 324 11.11 13.07 -10.61
C TYR A 324 9.95 12.68 -9.69
N ALA A 325 10.02 13.13 -8.44
CA ALA A 325 8.92 13.07 -7.49
C ALA A 325 8.59 14.51 -7.05
N VAL A 326 7.46 15.01 -7.50
CA VAL A 326 7.08 16.41 -7.31
C VAL A 326 5.88 16.51 -6.39
N ILE A 327 5.99 17.35 -5.35
CA ILE A 327 4.85 17.77 -4.53
C ILE A 327 4.48 19.19 -4.94
N LEU A 328 3.22 19.41 -5.32
CA LEU A 328 2.65 20.74 -5.51
C LEU A 328 2.05 21.21 -4.19
N TYR A 329 2.71 22.16 -3.57
CA TYR A 329 2.39 22.64 -2.22
C TYR A 329 1.74 24.01 -2.26
N ALA A 330 0.56 24.14 -1.65
CA ALA A 330 -0.09 25.42 -1.36
C ALA A 330 -0.10 25.67 0.16
N LYS A 331 -0.07 26.93 0.58
CA LYS A 331 -0.12 27.27 2.03
C LYS A 331 -1.36 26.72 2.72
N SER A 332 -2.48 26.61 2.01
CA SER A 332 -3.73 26.00 2.48
C SER A 332 -3.62 24.50 2.79
N ASP A 333 -2.62 23.79 2.24
CA ASP A 333 -2.43 22.36 2.51
C ASP A 333 -2.06 22.10 3.96
N LYS A 334 -1.31 23.01 4.61
CA LYS A 334 -0.99 22.90 6.04
C LYS A 334 -2.26 22.91 6.90
N THR A 335 -3.19 23.83 6.61
CA THR A 335 -4.48 23.89 7.31
C THR A 335 -5.30 22.64 7.04
N THR A 336 -5.29 22.15 5.81
CA THR A 336 -5.97 20.90 5.42
C THR A 336 -5.42 19.70 6.17
N LEU A 337 -4.10 19.58 6.32
CA LEU A 337 -3.46 18.50 7.10
C LEU A 337 -3.82 18.59 8.58
N SER A 338 -3.79 19.78 9.18
CA SER A 338 -4.20 19.97 10.57
C SER A 338 -5.67 19.58 10.80
N LYS A 339 -6.56 19.94 9.87
CA LYS A 339 -7.96 19.53 9.89
C LYS A 339 -8.11 18.00 9.82
N ARG A 340 -7.28 17.31 9.04
CA ARG A 340 -7.32 15.84 8.94
C ARG A 340 -7.06 15.16 10.28
N ILE A 341 -6.22 15.73 11.15
CA ILE A 341 -6.01 15.20 12.51
C ILE A 341 -7.32 15.20 13.27
N ALA A 342 -8.03 16.33 13.29
CA ALA A 342 -9.32 16.46 13.96
C ALA A 342 -10.41 15.58 13.33
N ASP A 343 -10.42 15.46 12.00
CA ASP A 343 -11.36 14.61 11.28
C ASP A 343 -11.10 13.10 11.50
N THR A 344 -9.83 12.69 11.65
CA THR A 344 -9.44 11.29 11.86
C THR A 344 -9.56 10.88 13.33
N PHE A 345 -9.30 11.80 14.24
CA PHE A 345 -9.39 11.62 15.69
C PHE A 345 -10.30 12.69 16.30
N PRO A 346 -11.63 12.61 16.05
CA PRO A 346 -12.58 13.51 16.68
C PRO A 346 -12.54 13.34 18.20
N ASP A 347 -12.93 14.37 18.94
CA ASP A 347 -12.90 14.34 20.41
C ASP A 347 -13.71 13.17 20.97
N LYS A 348 -13.28 12.66 22.13
CA LYS A 348 -13.93 11.50 22.76
C LYS A 348 -15.40 11.71 23.03
N ASP A 349 -15.80 12.93 23.37
CA ASP A 349 -17.21 13.25 23.59
C ASP A 349 -18.01 13.15 22.28
N TYR A 350 -17.44 13.62 21.16
CA TYR A 350 -18.04 13.40 19.84
C TYR A 350 -18.20 11.91 19.51
N ILE A 351 -17.22 11.07 19.85
CA ILE A 351 -17.30 9.62 19.61
C ILE A 351 -18.40 8.99 20.47
N LYS A 352 -18.54 9.44 21.71
CA LYS A 352 -19.64 9.01 22.62
C LYS A 352 -20.99 9.43 22.07
N ASP A 353 -21.13 10.67 21.60
CA ASP A 353 -22.36 11.16 20.98
C ASP A 353 -22.75 10.34 19.75
N VAL A 354 -21.78 9.99 18.90
CA VAL A 354 -22.01 9.11 17.74
C VAL A 354 -22.51 7.73 18.19
N TYR A 355 -21.91 7.15 19.24
CA TYR A 355 -22.34 5.87 19.80
C TYR A 355 -23.77 5.96 20.36
N GLU A 356 -24.13 7.01 21.08
CA GLU A 356 -25.46 7.23 21.62
C GLU A 356 -26.50 7.41 20.51
N HIS A 357 -26.18 8.26 19.52
CA HIS A 357 -27.07 8.49 18.39
C HIS A 357 -27.30 7.26 17.51
N LEU A 358 -26.33 6.35 17.43
CA LEU A 358 -26.54 5.04 16.79
C LEU A 358 -27.62 4.23 17.51
N GLN A 359 -27.62 4.25 18.84
CA GLN A 359 -28.61 3.54 19.65
C GLN A 359 -30.00 4.15 19.50
N TYR A 360 -30.09 5.48 19.43
CA TYR A 360 -31.34 6.16 19.09
C TYR A 360 -31.80 5.88 17.66
N HIS A 361 -30.86 5.78 16.73
CA HIS A 361 -31.17 5.48 15.34
C HIS A 361 -31.84 4.11 15.17
N TYR A 362 -31.37 3.11 15.91
CA TYR A 362 -31.92 1.75 15.91
C TYR A 362 -32.90 1.44 17.03
N GLN A 363 -33.27 2.43 17.83
CA GLN A 363 -34.23 2.32 18.98
C GLN A 363 -33.85 1.15 19.91
N MET A 364 -32.56 1.00 20.20
CA MET A 364 -32.02 -0.08 21.01
C MET A 364 -32.21 0.20 22.50
N ALA A 365 -32.71 -0.76 23.28
CA ALA A 365 -32.83 -0.64 24.73
C ALA A 365 -31.50 -0.94 25.43
N MET A 366 -31.34 -0.48 26.69
CA MET A 366 -30.18 -0.81 27.52
C MET A 366 -30.07 -2.32 27.74
N GLY A 367 -28.84 -2.87 27.63
CA GLY A 367 -28.60 -4.30 27.77
C GLY A 367 -28.89 -5.13 26.50
N ASP A 368 -29.47 -4.50 25.47
CA ASP A 368 -29.71 -5.16 24.18
C ASP A 368 -28.56 -4.92 23.20
N GLY A 369 -28.62 -5.53 22.05
CA GLY A 369 -27.79 -5.23 20.88
C GLY A 369 -26.71 -6.25 20.59
N LEU A 370 -26.24 -7.04 21.55
CA LEU A 370 -25.19 -8.04 21.29
C LEU A 370 -25.55 -8.97 20.13
N GLY A 371 -24.72 -8.98 19.10
CA GLY A 371 -24.92 -9.79 17.87
C GLY A 371 -25.98 -9.23 16.93
N CYS A 372 -26.64 -8.10 17.25
CA CYS A 372 -27.62 -7.49 16.35
C CYS A 372 -26.92 -6.79 15.20
N MET A 373 -27.39 -7.07 13.98
CA MET A 373 -26.92 -6.45 12.76
C MET A 373 -27.98 -5.51 12.18
N TYR A 374 -27.51 -4.34 11.76
CA TYR A 374 -28.33 -3.31 11.15
C TYR A 374 -27.73 -2.82 9.85
N ASP A 375 -28.58 -2.60 8.85
CA ASP A 375 -28.17 -1.86 7.65
C ASP A 375 -27.82 -0.42 8.05
N PHE A 376 -26.75 0.11 7.49
CA PHE A 376 -26.26 1.43 7.84
C PHE A 376 -25.98 2.27 6.60
N SER A 377 -26.53 3.50 6.61
CA SER A 377 -26.17 4.54 5.65
C SER A 377 -25.53 5.70 6.39
N LEU A 378 -24.23 5.86 6.21
CA LEU A 378 -23.48 6.98 6.82
C LEU A 378 -24.10 8.33 6.42
N GLU A 379 -24.50 8.47 5.15
CA GLU A 379 -25.10 9.71 4.65
C GLU A 379 -26.43 10.03 5.33
N GLU A 380 -27.33 9.03 5.48
CA GLU A 380 -28.61 9.17 6.13
C GLU A 380 -28.43 9.47 7.63
N PHE A 381 -27.55 8.74 8.30
CA PHE A 381 -27.21 8.95 9.70
C PHE A 381 -26.68 10.36 9.94
N CYS A 382 -25.72 10.81 9.14
CA CYS A 382 -25.15 12.16 9.24
C CYS A 382 -26.19 13.25 8.98
N ARG A 383 -27.11 13.05 8.03
CA ARG A 383 -28.20 13.99 7.76
C ARG A 383 -29.17 14.09 8.93
N LYS A 384 -29.52 12.94 9.53
CA LYS A 384 -30.47 12.87 10.65
C LYS A 384 -29.94 13.57 11.91
N PHE A 385 -28.66 13.33 12.24
CA PHE A 385 -28.04 13.84 13.47
C PHE A 385 -27.13 15.05 13.26
N LYS A 386 -27.08 15.60 12.04
CA LYS A 386 -26.29 16.78 11.66
C LYS A 386 -24.78 16.61 11.85
N TYR A 387 -24.26 15.41 11.56
CA TYR A 387 -22.83 15.12 11.58
C TYR A 387 -22.17 15.41 10.23
N PHE A 388 -20.86 15.70 10.27
CA PHE A 388 -20.03 15.66 9.08
C PHE A 388 -19.60 14.21 8.80
N PRO A 389 -19.66 13.73 7.52
CA PRO A 389 -19.42 12.33 7.20
C PRO A 389 -18.04 11.81 7.61
N VAL A 390 -16.96 12.60 7.43
CA VAL A 390 -15.59 12.13 7.70
C VAL A 390 -15.34 11.91 9.20
N PRO A 391 -15.62 12.85 10.11
CA PRO A 391 -15.48 12.60 11.55
C PRO A 391 -16.41 11.49 12.06
N ALA A 392 -17.63 11.37 11.52
CA ALA A 392 -18.57 10.32 11.93
C ALA A 392 -18.04 8.92 11.51
N ASP A 393 -17.54 8.78 10.30
CA ASP A 393 -16.87 7.55 9.81
C ASP A 393 -15.67 7.19 10.69
N SER A 394 -14.85 8.19 11.05
CA SER A 394 -13.71 7.99 11.95
C SER A 394 -14.13 7.55 13.35
N ALA A 395 -15.20 8.13 13.90
CA ALA A 395 -15.75 7.73 15.19
C ALA A 395 -16.23 6.26 15.17
N LEU A 396 -16.93 5.83 14.11
CA LEU A 396 -17.37 4.45 13.93
C LEU A 396 -16.18 3.47 13.84
N LYS A 397 -15.12 3.84 13.14
CA LYS A 397 -13.88 3.06 13.04
C LYS A 397 -13.16 2.96 14.40
N ILE A 398 -13.14 4.03 15.19
CA ILE A 398 -12.58 4.02 16.55
C ILE A 398 -13.42 3.12 17.48
N LEU A 399 -14.75 3.20 17.43
CA LEU A 399 -15.65 2.33 18.18
C LEU A 399 -15.48 0.85 17.80
N THR A 400 -15.25 0.56 16.52
CA THR A 400 -14.94 -0.79 16.03
C THR A 400 -13.64 -1.29 16.65
N GLN A 401 -12.58 -0.49 16.64
CA GLN A 401 -11.28 -0.85 17.22
C GLN A 401 -11.32 -0.97 18.74
N ALA A 402 -12.20 -0.22 19.38
CA ALA A 402 -12.45 -0.35 20.82
C ALA A 402 -13.34 -1.57 21.16
N GLY A 403 -13.85 -2.29 20.15
CA GLY A 403 -14.62 -3.52 20.32
C GLY A 403 -16.05 -3.30 20.80
N TYR A 404 -16.68 -2.20 20.45
CA TYR A 404 -18.10 -1.92 20.74
C TYR A 404 -19.03 -2.34 19.61
N LEU A 405 -18.54 -2.24 18.39
CA LEU A 405 -19.27 -2.62 17.18
C LEU A 405 -18.31 -3.10 16.10
N GLU A 406 -18.84 -3.72 15.07
CA GLU A 406 -18.19 -3.97 13.80
C GLU A 406 -18.88 -3.10 12.75
N TYR A 407 -18.12 -2.20 12.14
CA TYR A 407 -18.59 -1.32 11.08
C TYR A 407 -17.86 -1.63 9.79
N THR A 408 -18.58 -1.82 8.71
CA THR A 408 -18.04 -1.97 7.38
C THR A 408 -18.62 -0.96 6.42
N ASP A 409 -17.76 -0.31 5.65
CA ASP A 409 -18.09 0.59 4.56
C ASP A 409 -18.03 -0.10 3.18
N GLU A 410 -17.71 -1.40 3.14
CA GLU A 410 -17.64 -2.16 1.90
C GLU A 410 -19.02 -2.41 1.29
N GLN A 411 -19.13 -2.15 -0.02
CA GLN A 411 -20.40 -2.23 -0.75
C GLN A 411 -20.70 -3.61 -1.34
N ASP A 412 -19.82 -4.60 -1.21
CA ASP A 412 -19.99 -5.93 -1.83
C ASP A 412 -19.43 -7.03 -0.93
N ASN A 413 -20.09 -7.25 0.20
CA ASN A 413 -19.75 -8.30 1.15
C ASN A 413 -20.49 -9.60 0.83
N ALA A 414 -19.75 -10.69 0.56
CA ALA A 414 -20.32 -12.01 0.44
C ALA A 414 -21.04 -12.42 1.73
N SER A 415 -22.13 -13.17 1.58
CA SER A 415 -22.86 -13.73 2.72
C SER A 415 -21.96 -14.54 3.64
N ARG A 416 -22.14 -14.42 4.93
CA ARG A 416 -21.37 -15.19 5.92
C ARG A 416 -22.26 -15.70 7.06
N ILE A 417 -21.84 -16.80 7.67
CA ILE A 417 -22.59 -17.48 8.72
C ILE A 417 -21.65 -18.05 9.79
N ILE A 418 -22.07 -17.98 11.05
CA ILE A 418 -21.48 -18.70 12.18
C ILE A 418 -22.59 -19.36 13.00
N PHE A 419 -22.36 -20.57 13.51
CA PHE A 419 -23.26 -21.19 14.46
C PHE A 419 -23.02 -20.63 15.87
N THR A 420 -24.08 -20.14 16.51
CA THR A 420 -24.05 -19.61 17.87
C THR A 420 -24.28 -20.68 18.92
N ILE A 421 -24.81 -21.84 18.52
CA ILE A 421 -24.99 -23.04 19.36
C ILE A 421 -23.79 -23.96 19.24
N ARG A 422 -23.58 -24.84 20.23
CA ARG A 422 -22.52 -25.85 20.19
C ARG A 422 -22.89 -27.01 19.25
N ARG A 423 -21.87 -27.69 18.75
CA ARG A 423 -22.04 -28.81 17.81
C ARG A 423 -22.86 -29.96 18.38
N ASP A 424 -22.77 -30.21 19.66
CA ASP A 424 -23.54 -31.23 20.40
C ASP A 424 -25.02 -30.84 20.61
N GLU A 425 -25.40 -29.59 20.41
CA GLU A 425 -26.77 -29.11 20.49
C GLU A 425 -27.55 -29.22 19.16
N LEU A 426 -26.90 -29.61 18.07
CA LEU A 426 -27.51 -29.73 16.75
C LEU A 426 -28.68 -30.73 16.71
N TYR A 427 -28.78 -31.70 17.63
CA TYR A 427 -29.90 -32.62 17.70
C TYR A 427 -31.24 -31.92 18.03
N LYS A 428 -31.20 -30.79 18.70
CA LYS A 428 -32.38 -29.97 19.04
C LYS A 428 -33.05 -29.37 17.80
N LEU A 429 -32.36 -29.39 16.66
CA LEU A 429 -32.82 -28.77 15.41
C LEU A 429 -33.78 -29.65 14.61
N ARG A 430 -33.94 -30.95 14.96
CA ARG A 430 -34.88 -31.88 14.29
C ARG A 430 -36.33 -31.42 14.38
N GLU A 431 -36.69 -30.57 15.32
CA GLU A 431 -38.03 -30.02 15.50
C GLU A 431 -38.34 -28.82 14.57
N MET A 432 -37.39 -28.38 13.74
CA MET A 432 -37.53 -27.14 12.94
C MET A 432 -38.04 -27.33 11.52
N GLY A 433 -38.35 -28.56 11.16
CA GLY A 433 -38.84 -28.92 9.84
C GLY A 433 -37.74 -29.39 8.89
N GLU A 434 -38.12 -30.25 7.95
CA GLU A 434 -37.21 -30.95 7.02
C GLU A 434 -36.34 -30.00 6.18
N ALA A 435 -36.90 -28.85 5.75
CA ALA A 435 -36.16 -27.88 4.93
C ALA A 435 -35.04 -27.21 5.71
N ALA A 436 -35.26 -26.87 6.99
CA ALA A 436 -34.24 -26.26 7.85
C ALA A 436 -33.14 -27.29 8.18
N GLU A 437 -33.49 -28.51 8.50
CA GLU A 437 -32.52 -29.58 8.76
C GLU A 437 -31.65 -29.86 7.53
N LYS A 438 -32.27 -29.97 6.36
CA LYS A 438 -31.57 -30.15 5.08
C LYS A 438 -30.59 -29.01 4.79
N LEU A 439 -30.99 -27.75 5.06
CA LEU A 439 -30.14 -26.58 4.89
C LEU A 439 -28.95 -26.63 5.84
N ILE A 440 -29.17 -26.90 7.12
CA ILE A 440 -28.12 -26.98 8.14
C ILE A 440 -27.10 -28.08 7.78
N GLN A 441 -27.57 -29.27 7.43
CA GLN A 441 -26.69 -30.36 6.99
C GLN A 441 -25.87 -29.95 5.75
N MET A 442 -26.50 -29.24 4.81
CA MET A 442 -25.79 -28.76 3.62
C MET A 442 -24.74 -27.72 3.94
N ILE A 443 -25.02 -26.80 4.87
CA ILE A 443 -24.04 -25.80 5.35
C ILE A 443 -22.85 -26.52 6.00
N LEU A 444 -23.09 -27.45 6.90
CA LEU A 444 -22.04 -28.21 7.60
C LEU A 444 -21.18 -29.06 6.65
N ARG A 445 -21.75 -29.55 5.55
CA ARG A 445 -21.04 -30.31 4.50
C ARG A 445 -20.26 -29.40 3.55
N SER A 446 -20.76 -28.18 3.33
CA SER A 446 -20.22 -27.27 2.31
C SER A 446 -19.17 -26.30 2.86
N TYR A 447 -19.29 -25.93 4.14
CA TYR A 447 -18.47 -24.88 4.76
C TYR A 447 -17.85 -25.39 6.06
N THR A 448 -16.58 -25.05 6.29
CA THR A 448 -15.87 -25.43 7.54
C THR A 448 -15.65 -24.20 8.41
N GLY A 449 -15.40 -24.47 9.70
CA GLY A 449 -15.12 -23.42 10.69
C GLY A 449 -16.36 -22.67 11.15
N VAL A 450 -17.55 -23.06 10.68
CA VAL A 450 -18.84 -22.40 10.97
C VAL A 450 -19.22 -22.34 12.46
N PHE A 451 -18.50 -23.02 13.34
CA PHE A 451 -18.69 -22.97 14.80
C PHE A 451 -17.62 -22.10 15.51
N THR A 452 -16.57 -21.71 14.80
CA THR A 452 -15.43 -21.01 15.40
C THR A 452 -15.25 -19.62 14.83
N ASP A 453 -15.67 -19.42 13.55
CA ASP A 453 -15.57 -18.12 12.88
C ASP A 453 -16.64 -18.04 11.76
N TYR A 454 -16.88 -16.82 11.26
CA TYR A 454 -17.76 -16.60 10.13
C TYR A 454 -17.23 -17.26 8.86
N ALA A 455 -17.99 -18.22 8.34
CA ALA A 455 -17.72 -18.81 7.04
C ALA A 455 -18.49 -18.07 5.94
N TYR A 456 -17.79 -17.70 4.87
CA TYR A 456 -18.44 -17.13 3.68
C TYR A 456 -19.28 -18.18 2.98
N ILE A 457 -20.55 -17.86 2.73
CA ILE A 457 -21.50 -18.76 2.08
C ILE A 457 -22.07 -18.15 0.79
N SER A 458 -22.64 -18.98 -0.05
CA SER A 458 -23.39 -18.56 -1.24
C SER A 458 -24.78 -19.18 -1.19
N GLU A 459 -25.81 -18.36 -1.07
CA GLU A 459 -27.21 -18.80 -1.09
C GLU A 459 -27.55 -19.49 -2.41
N GLN A 460 -26.96 -19.05 -3.52
CA GLN A 460 -27.14 -19.69 -4.82
C GLN A 460 -26.58 -21.10 -4.83
N THR A 461 -25.41 -21.32 -4.26
CA THR A 461 -24.81 -22.67 -4.15
C THR A 461 -25.63 -23.58 -3.24
N LEU A 462 -26.09 -23.03 -2.11
CA LEU A 462 -26.96 -23.74 -1.18
C LEU A 462 -28.31 -24.08 -1.84
N ALA A 463 -28.90 -23.18 -2.61
CA ALA A 463 -30.15 -23.40 -3.35
C ALA A 463 -30.00 -24.56 -4.34
N VAL A 464 -28.96 -24.59 -5.16
CA VAL A 464 -28.67 -25.66 -6.11
C VAL A 464 -28.50 -27.01 -5.39
N ARG A 465 -27.79 -27.04 -4.26
CA ARG A 465 -27.49 -28.28 -3.52
C ARG A 465 -28.65 -28.82 -2.71
N THR A 466 -29.52 -27.94 -2.23
CA THR A 466 -30.71 -28.34 -1.44
C THR A 466 -31.96 -28.56 -2.28
N GLY A 467 -32.00 -28.03 -3.52
CA GLY A 467 -33.19 -28.02 -4.37
C GLY A 467 -34.23 -26.97 -3.94
N LEU A 468 -33.86 -26.06 -3.05
CA LEU A 468 -34.69 -24.92 -2.62
C LEU A 468 -34.41 -23.69 -3.49
N THR A 469 -35.34 -22.74 -3.51
CA THR A 469 -35.10 -21.45 -4.15
C THR A 469 -34.16 -20.58 -3.30
N ARG A 470 -33.46 -19.64 -3.93
CA ARG A 470 -32.59 -18.71 -3.22
C ARG A 470 -33.34 -17.93 -2.15
N GLN A 471 -34.60 -17.54 -2.40
CA GLN A 471 -35.43 -16.83 -1.43
C GLN A 471 -35.76 -17.72 -0.22
N GLN A 472 -36.08 -18.99 -0.43
CA GLN A 472 -36.32 -19.95 0.65
C GLN A 472 -35.08 -20.17 1.51
N ILE A 473 -33.89 -20.25 0.90
CA ILE A 473 -32.61 -20.29 1.64
C ILE A 473 -32.44 -19.05 2.50
N TYR A 474 -32.65 -17.86 1.93
CA TYR A 474 -32.56 -16.60 2.67
C TYR A 474 -33.53 -16.56 3.86
N ASP A 475 -34.80 -16.89 3.64
CA ASP A 475 -35.83 -16.86 4.68
C ASP A 475 -35.53 -17.86 5.81
N LEU A 476 -35.03 -19.06 5.46
CA LEU A 476 -34.58 -20.05 6.45
C LEU A 476 -33.38 -19.58 7.24
N LEU A 477 -32.37 -18.98 6.61
CA LEU A 477 -31.19 -18.44 7.30
C LEU A 477 -31.57 -17.30 8.26
N VAL A 478 -32.48 -16.41 7.84
CA VAL A 478 -33.01 -15.33 8.68
C VAL A 478 -33.82 -15.90 9.87
N MET A 479 -34.64 -16.94 9.63
CA MET A 479 -35.37 -17.61 10.71
C MET A 479 -34.42 -18.27 11.73
N LEU A 480 -33.38 -18.97 11.26
CA LEU A 480 -32.37 -19.57 12.12
C LEU A 480 -31.59 -18.52 12.92
N SER A 481 -31.30 -17.38 12.32
CA SER A 481 -30.63 -16.26 12.98
C SER A 481 -31.54 -15.65 14.08
N LYS A 482 -32.81 -15.40 13.80
CA LYS A 482 -33.78 -14.92 14.81
C LYS A 482 -33.94 -15.88 16.00
N ARG A 483 -33.73 -17.17 15.78
CA ARG A 483 -33.76 -18.19 16.84
C ARG A 483 -32.42 -18.40 17.54
N ARG A 484 -31.40 -17.57 17.22
CA ARG A 484 -30.05 -17.63 17.80
C ARG A 484 -29.37 -19.00 17.62
N ILE A 485 -29.64 -19.67 16.51
CA ILE A 485 -28.98 -20.93 16.13
C ILE A 485 -27.74 -20.64 15.30
N VAL A 486 -27.87 -19.68 14.43
CA VAL A 486 -26.77 -19.14 13.61
C VAL A 486 -26.79 -17.62 13.71
N ASP A 487 -25.66 -17.00 13.49
CA ASP A 487 -25.60 -15.61 13.12
C ASP A 487 -25.32 -15.53 11.61
N TYR A 488 -26.30 -15.04 10.86
CA TYR A 488 -26.28 -14.99 9.41
C TYR A 488 -26.23 -13.55 8.93
N ILE A 489 -25.18 -13.23 8.21
CA ILE A 489 -24.96 -11.95 7.57
C ILE A 489 -25.15 -12.15 6.06
N PRO A 490 -26.29 -11.70 5.49
CA PRO A 490 -26.57 -11.87 4.08
C PRO A 490 -25.64 -11.04 3.19
N HIS A 491 -25.47 -11.45 1.94
CA HIS A 491 -24.85 -10.63 0.91
C HIS A 491 -25.60 -9.30 0.79
N LYS A 492 -24.94 -8.23 1.16
CA LYS A 492 -25.49 -6.88 1.08
C LYS A 492 -24.57 -5.99 0.27
N LYS A 493 -25.18 -5.16 -0.56
CA LYS A 493 -24.51 -4.06 -1.26
C LYS A 493 -24.51 -2.77 -0.43
N THR A 494 -25.00 -2.83 0.81
CA THR A 494 -25.06 -1.70 1.73
C THR A 494 -24.12 -1.92 2.91
N PRO A 495 -23.45 -0.90 3.41
CA PRO A 495 -22.72 -0.96 4.68
C PRO A 495 -23.61 -1.43 5.82
N TYR A 496 -23.03 -2.02 6.86
CA TYR A 496 -23.76 -2.48 8.03
C TYR A 496 -22.97 -2.24 9.32
N ILE A 497 -23.71 -2.27 10.43
CA ILE A 497 -23.15 -2.26 11.79
C ILE A 497 -23.64 -3.50 12.53
N ILE A 498 -22.70 -4.20 13.20
CA ILE A 498 -22.98 -5.28 14.14
C ILE A 498 -22.53 -4.82 15.51
N TYR A 499 -23.38 -4.95 16.52
CA TYR A 499 -22.96 -4.71 17.90
C TYR A 499 -22.26 -5.93 18.45
N THR A 500 -21.02 -5.76 18.86
CA THR A 500 -20.18 -6.81 19.46
C THR A 500 -20.33 -6.90 20.98
N ARG A 501 -21.04 -5.94 21.56
CA ARG A 501 -21.39 -5.86 22.99
C ARG A 501 -22.85 -5.40 23.16
N GLU A 502 -23.39 -5.66 24.35
CA GLU A 502 -24.67 -5.07 24.77
C GLU A 502 -24.54 -3.54 24.85
N ARG A 503 -25.67 -2.84 24.65
CA ARG A 503 -25.76 -1.41 24.89
C ARG A 503 -25.41 -1.08 26.33
N ILE A 504 -24.40 -0.25 26.53
CA ILE A 504 -23.96 0.27 27.82
C ILE A 504 -24.24 1.76 27.93
N ASP A 505 -24.35 2.25 29.17
CA ASP A 505 -24.41 3.69 29.44
C ASP A 505 -23.09 4.37 29.00
N LEU A 506 -23.20 5.60 28.51
CA LEU A 506 -22.04 6.40 28.04
C LEU A 506 -20.97 6.59 29.12
N HIS A 507 -21.36 6.60 30.39
CA HIS A 507 -20.44 6.70 31.51
C HIS A 507 -19.45 5.54 31.56
N TYR A 508 -19.88 4.35 31.15
CA TYR A 508 -19.04 3.14 31.08
C TYR A 508 -18.35 2.95 29.75
N LEU A 509 -18.62 3.80 28.75
CA LEU A 509 -17.95 3.72 27.47
C LEU A 509 -16.52 4.21 27.59
N GLN A 510 -15.57 3.28 27.54
CA GLN A 510 -14.13 3.55 27.62
C GLN A 510 -13.47 3.27 26.28
N ILE A 511 -12.77 4.26 25.76
CA ILE A 511 -11.93 4.09 24.58
C ILE A 511 -10.50 3.86 25.05
N PRO A 512 -9.92 2.66 24.82
CA PRO A 512 -8.57 2.35 25.27
C PRO A 512 -7.53 3.36 24.76
N ARG A 513 -6.56 3.69 25.58
CA ARG A 513 -5.49 4.62 25.24
C ARG A 513 -4.71 4.18 23.97
N ALA A 514 -4.49 2.89 23.82
CA ALA A 514 -3.85 2.32 22.63
C ALA A 514 -4.67 2.52 21.34
N VAL A 515 -6.00 2.67 21.44
CA VAL A 515 -6.89 2.87 20.28
C VAL A 515 -6.98 4.34 19.90
N TYR A 516 -6.92 5.26 20.85
CA TYR A 516 -7.15 6.68 20.58
C TYR A 516 -5.88 7.51 20.77
N GLU A 517 -5.40 7.74 22.02
CA GLU A 517 -4.34 8.70 22.31
C GLU A 517 -3.02 8.35 21.62
N GLU A 518 -2.56 7.11 21.78
CA GLU A 518 -1.27 6.67 21.19
C GLU A 518 -1.30 6.68 19.66
N ARG A 519 -2.46 6.39 19.05
CA ARG A 519 -2.61 6.45 17.60
C ARG A 519 -2.71 7.88 17.10
N LYS A 520 -3.40 8.75 17.84
CA LYS A 520 -3.49 10.18 17.54
C LYS A 520 -2.12 10.83 17.58
N GLU A 521 -1.35 10.63 18.64
CA GLU A 521 0.01 11.16 18.79
C GLU A 521 0.93 10.70 17.64
N ARG A 522 0.89 9.43 17.29
CA ARG A 522 1.65 8.90 16.14
C ARG A 522 1.22 9.51 14.81
N TYR A 523 -0.06 9.70 14.60
CA TYR A 523 -0.58 10.33 13.39
C TYR A 523 -0.18 11.80 13.30
N GLU A 524 -0.28 12.53 14.42
CA GLU A 524 0.18 13.91 14.53
C GLU A 524 1.67 14.05 14.23
N THR A 525 2.50 13.19 14.79
CA THR A 525 3.96 13.18 14.54
C THR A 525 4.26 13.00 13.05
N ARG A 526 3.57 12.09 12.36
CA ARG A 526 3.74 11.89 10.91
C ARG A 526 3.30 13.10 10.08
N ILE A 527 2.15 13.67 10.42
CA ILE A 527 1.66 14.89 9.76
C ILE A 527 2.65 16.04 9.95
N HIS A 528 3.18 16.22 11.16
CA HIS A 528 4.18 17.26 11.45
C HIS A 528 5.46 17.03 10.64
N ALA A 529 5.96 15.79 10.58
CA ALA A 529 7.13 15.45 9.76
C ALA A 529 6.89 15.75 8.26
N MET A 530 5.67 15.50 7.75
CA MET A 530 5.33 15.82 6.37
C MET A 530 5.23 17.33 6.13
N VAL A 531 4.67 18.08 7.08
CA VAL A 531 4.64 19.56 7.01
C VAL A 531 6.05 20.12 7.04
N GLU A 532 6.92 19.65 7.95
CA GLU A 532 8.33 20.04 8.02
C GLU A 532 9.04 19.76 6.70
N TYR A 533 8.81 18.58 6.12
CA TYR A 533 9.40 18.20 4.84
C TYR A 533 9.05 19.17 3.71
N VAL A 534 7.80 19.59 3.58
CA VAL A 534 7.38 20.47 2.47
C VAL A 534 7.69 21.95 2.72
N THR A 535 7.82 22.37 3.98
CA THR A 535 8.11 23.78 4.34
C THR A 535 9.59 24.07 4.55
N SER A 536 10.46 23.05 4.65
CA SER A 536 11.89 23.25 4.80
C SER A 536 12.51 23.86 3.54
N GLU A 537 13.27 24.93 3.68
CA GLU A 537 13.95 25.64 2.59
C GLU A 537 15.47 25.44 2.60
N ASN A 538 16.02 24.89 3.70
CA ASN A 538 17.46 24.86 3.93
C ASN A 538 18.07 23.45 3.96
N VAL A 539 17.25 22.39 4.01
CA VAL A 539 17.73 21.01 4.13
C VAL A 539 17.39 20.22 2.87
N CYS A 540 18.38 19.55 2.30
CA CYS A 540 18.20 18.68 1.14
C CYS A 540 17.06 17.69 1.35
N ARG A 541 16.13 17.60 0.39
CA ARG A 541 14.94 16.72 0.44
C ARG A 541 15.28 15.26 0.67
N SER A 542 16.30 14.75 -0.03
CA SER A 542 16.76 13.37 0.15
C SER A 542 17.29 13.14 1.57
N ARG A 543 18.10 14.07 2.12
CA ARG A 543 18.60 13.97 3.50
C ARG A 543 17.48 13.95 4.54
N MET A 544 16.43 14.74 4.35
CA MET A 544 15.28 14.72 5.27
C MET A 544 14.60 13.36 5.29
N LEU A 545 14.36 12.75 4.12
CA LEU A 545 13.76 11.42 4.04
C LEU A 545 14.67 10.35 4.64
N LEU A 546 15.97 10.35 4.31
CA LEU A 546 16.93 9.40 4.85
C LEU A 546 17.03 9.52 6.38
N ARG A 547 17.09 10.74 6.91
CA ARG A 547 17.08 10.99 8.36
C ARG A 547 15.81 10.49 9.03
N TYR A 548 14.67 10.66 8.40
CA TYR A 548 13.39 10.16 8.91
C TYR A 548 13.39 8.64 9.07
N PHE A 549 14.01 7.91 8.14
CA PHE A 549 14.20 6.46 8.23
C PHE A 549 15.41 6.03 9.07
N GLY A 550 16.03 6.96 9.80
CA GLY A 550 17.17 6.67 10.70
C GLY A 550 18.50 6.47 9.99
N GLU A 551 18.60 6.86 8.71
CA GLU A 551 19.86 6.81 7.96
C GLU A 551 20.62 8.13 8.11
N LYS A 552 21.87 8.03 8.56
CA LYS A 552 22.76 9.18 8.65
C LYS A 552 23.44 9.40 7.30
N ASN A 553 23.01 10.41 6.57
CA ASN A 553 23.65 10.85 5.34
C ASN A 553 24.00 12.35 5.46
N GLU A 554 25.28 12.66 5.28
CA GLU A 554 25.80 14.04 5.37
C GLU A 554 25.81 14.75 4.01
N HIS A 555 25.66 14.00 2.91
CA HIS A 555 25.75 14.54 1.57
C HIS A 555 24.42 15.07 1.05
N ASN A 556 24.48 16.21 0.38
CA ASN A 556 23.35 16.75 -0.36
C ASN A 556 23.18 16.00 -1.69
N CYS A 557 21.94 15.74 -2.11
CA CYS A 557 21.67 14.98 -3.35
C CYS A 557 22.03 15.75 -4.63
N GLY A 558 22.20 17.06 -4.57
CA GLY A 558 22.56 17.92 -5.69
C GLY A 558 21.48 18.12 -6.76
N GLN A 559 20.28 17.53 -6.61
CA GLN A 559 19.25 17.54 -7.65
C GLN A 559 17.83 17.88 -7.16
N CYS A 560 17.61 18.04 -5.87
CA CYS A 560 16.33 18.51 -5.33
C CYS A 560 16.21 20.04 -5.46
N ASP A 561 14.99 20.56 -5.29
CA ASP A 561 14.70 22.00 -5.31
C ASP A 561 15.64 22.79 -4.39
N VAL A 562 15.82 22.35 -3.14
CA VAL A 562 16.71 23.00 -2.17
C VAL A 562 18.16 22.98 -2.61
N CYS A 563 18.67 21.84 -3.10
CA CYS A 563 20.07 21.78 -3.56
C CYS A 563 20.31 22.66 -4.79
N LEU A 564 19.30 22.79 -5.66
CA LEU A 564 19.41 23.62 -6.85
C LEU A 564 19.32 25.11 -6.51
N SER A 565 18.48 25.50 -5.55
CA SER A 565 18.40 26.90 -5.09
C SER A 565 19.63 27.36 -4.31
N HIS A 566 20.32 26.43 -3.62
CA HIS A 566 21.60 26.70 -2.92
C HIS A 566 22.84 26.47 -3.78
N ARG A 567 22.70 26.02 -5.02
CA ARG A 567 23.78 26.21 -5.98
C ARG A 567 23.90 27.72 -6.14
N ALA A 568 25.00 28.25 -5.63
CA ALA A 568 25.29 29.68 -5.71
C ALA A 568 24.87 30.17 -7.09
N GLU A 569 24.13 31.28 -7.14
CA GLU A 569 24.16 32.15 -8.32
C GLU A 569 25.63 32.28 -8.65
N PRO A 570 26.04 32.10 -9.90
CA PRO A 570 27.42 32.24 -10.26
C PRO A 570 27.90 33.58 -9.67
N ASP A 571 29.05 33.58 -8.99
CA ASP A 571 29.65 34.78 -8.38
C ASP A 571 30.12 35.74 -9.51
N ILE A 572 29.27 35.83 -10.52
CA ILE A 572 29.42 36.58 -11.76
C ILE A 572 28.44 37.74 -11.67
N SER A 573 28.97 38.96 -11.69
CA SER A 573 28.10 40.13 -11.75
C SER A 573 27.17 40.03 -12.97
N GLN A 574 25.94 40.56 -12.84
CA GLN A 574 24.95 40.55 -13.94
C GLN A 574 25.55 41.06 -15.26
N SER A 575 26.38 42.11 -15.20
CA SER A 575 27.06 42.67 -16.35
C SER A 575 28.09 41.74 -16.98
N THR A 576 28.79 40.94 -16.18
CA THR A 576 29.76 39.93 -16.67
C THR A 576 29.03 38.74 -17.29
N PHE A 577 27.91 38.33 -16.69
CA PHE A 577 27.07 37.28 -17.22
C PHE A 577 26.48 37.66 -18.59
N ASP A 578 25.88 38.84 -18.69
CA ASP A 578 25.30 39.33 -19.96
C ASP A 578 26.38 39.49 -21.03
N GLY A 579 27.57 39.97 -20.69
CA GLY A 579 28.71 40.07 -21.61
C GLY A 579 29.22 38.71 -22.11
N LEU A 580 29.32 37.69 -21.24
CA LEU A 580 29.73 36.34 -21.63
C LEU A 580 28.64 35.65 -22.46
N ARG A 581 27.37 35.85 -22.12
CA ARG A 581 26.25 35.34 -22.88
C ARG A 581 26.25 35.86 -24.32
N GLU A 582 26.44 37.20 -24.49
CA GLU A 582 26.50 37.79 -25.82
C GLU A 582 27.66 37.23 -26.64
N GLN A 583 28.85 37.06 -26.03
CA GLN A 583 30.02 36.49 -26.70
C GLN A 583 29.80 35.03 -27.10
N ILE A 584 29.20 34.19 -26.24
CA ILE A 584 28.86 32.80 -26.53
C ILE A 584 27.86 32.73 -27.69
N CYS A 585 26.77 33.50 -27.64
CA CYS A 585 25.78 33.56 -28.71
C CYS A 585 26.38 34.06 -30.03
N ALA A 586 27.30 35.02 -29.99
CA ALA A 586 27.98 35.52 -31.20
C ALA A 586 28.81 34.42 -31.85
N LEU A 587 29.56 33.63 -31.08
CA LEU A 587 30.36 32.51 -31.59
C LEU A 587 29.48 31.38 -32.16
N LEU A 588 28.39 31.04 -31.47
CA LEU A 588 27.52 29.96 -31.89
C LEU A 588 26.63 30.30 -33.08
N LYS A 589 26.50 31.59 -33.44
CA LYS A 589 25.85 32.04 -34.70
C LYS A 589 26.68 31.71 -35.94
N GLU A 590 28.01 31.60 -35.80
CA GLU A 590 28.87 31.29 -36.93
C GLU A 590 28.86 29.77 -37.23
N HIS A 591 29.00 28.92 -36.20
CA HIS A 591 28.91 27.47 -36.31
C HIS A 591 28.76 26.81 -34.93
N PRO A 592 28.22 25.59 -34.85
CA PRO A 592 28.17 24.83 -33.62
C PRO A 592 29.58 24.54 -33.08
N MET A 593 29.78 24.73 -31.76
CA MET A 593 31.08 24.55 -31.08
C MET A 593 30.97 23.67 -29.86
N THR A 594 32.06 23.01 -29.49
CA THR A 594 32.19 22.35 -28.19
C THR A 594 32.48 23.37 -27.10
N PRO A 595 32.15 23.08 -25.80
CA PRO A 595 32.51 23.95 -24.68
C PRO A 595 34.01 24.28 -24.62
N ALA A 596 34.86 23.33 -25.05
CA ALA A 596 36.32 23.53 -25.07
C ALA A 596 36.76 24.53 -26.16
N GLU A 597 36.13 24.51 -27.32
CA GLU A 597 36.36 25.48 -28.41
C GLU A 597 35.91 26.86 -28.02
N ILE A 598 34.74 27.01 -27.40
CA ILE A 598 34.26 28.30 -26.88
C ILE A 598 35.25 28.86 -25.84
N ALA A 599 35.78 28.00 -24.94
CA ALA A 599 36.75 28.38 -23.95
C ALA A 599 38.12 28.81 -24.55
N SER A 600 38.42 28.43 -25.80
CA SER A 600 39.61 28.90 -26.48
C SER A 600 39.47 30.28 -27.14
N HIS A 601 38.21 30.71 -27.38
CA HIS A 601 37.90 31.99 -28.05
C HIS A 601 37.54 33.09 -27.06
N ILE A 602 37.09 32.75 -25.84
CA ILE A 602 36.70 33.72 -24.81
C ILE A 602 37.78 33.74 -23.71
N ASN A 603 38.43 34.86 -23.54
CA ASN A 603 39.46 35.03 -22.52
C ASN A 603 38.82 35.37 -21.16
N THR A 604 38.36 34.32 -20.47
CA THR A 604 37.76 34.44 -19.12
C THR A 604 38.14 33.22 -18.28
N ASP A 605 37.83 33.27 -16.99
CA ASP A 605 38.03 32.10 -16.13
C ASP A 605 37.18 30.92 -16.61
N LYS A 606 37.81 29.73 -16.72
CA LYS A 606 37.18 28.52 -17.22
C LYS A 606 36.00 28.07 -16.36
N GLU A 607 36.05 28.32 -15.05
CA GLU A 607 34.93 27.97 -14.14
C GLU A 607 33.75 28.88 -14.41
N GLN A 608 33.95 30.18 -14.54
CA GLN A 608 32.88 31.14 -14.85
C GLN A 608 32.24 30.87 -16.22
N LEU A 609 33.05 30.60 -17.25
CA LEU A 609 32.53 30.27 -18.57
C LEU A 609 31.72 28.97 -18.56
N SER A 610 32.20 27.96 -17.84
CA SER A 610 31.46 26.68 -17.70
C SER A 610 30.12 26.84 -16.99
N GLU A 611 30.04 27.75 -15.99
CA GLU A 611 28.82 28.09 -15.30
C GLU A 611 27.82 28.81 -16.19
N VAL A 612 28.26 29.79 -16.97
CA VAL A 612 27.40 30.48 -17.92
C VAL A 612 26.86 29.55 -18.99
N ILE A 613 27.70 28.71 -19.58
CA ILE A 613 27.26 27.70 -20.57
C ILE A 613 26.23 26.75 -19.96
N ARG A 614 26.46 26.27 -18.74
CA ARG A 614 25.52 25.39 -18.04
C ARG A 614 24.20 26.08 -17.78
N PHE A 615 24.22 27.33 -17.29
CA PHE A 615 23.01 28.11 -17.08
C PHE A 615 22.22 28.28 -18.38
N MET A 616 22.89 28.62 -19.48
CA MET A 616 22.24 28.78 -20.79
C MET A 616 21.64 27.48 -21.32
N LEU A 617 22.24 26.33 -21.02
CA LEU A 617 21.69 24.99 -21.33
C LEU A 617 20.46 24.68 -20.47
N ASP A 618 20.53 24.96 -19.17
CA ASP A 618 19.47 24.70 -18.20
C ASP A 618 18.23 25.58 -18.47
N GLU A 619 18.43 26.83 -18.89
CA GLU A 619 17.37 27.75 -19.30
C GLU A 619 16.85 27.48 -20.73
N GLY A 620 17.49 26.55 -21.45
CA GLY A 620 17.08 26.19 -22.80
C GLY A 620 17.41 27.24 -23.86
N LEU A 621 18.35 28.13 -23.58
CA LEU A 621 18.90 29.11 -24.52
C LEU A 621 19.89 28.44 -25.49
N LEU A 622 20.51 27.37 -25.05
CA LEU A 622 21.38 26.52 -25.87
C LEU A 622 20.81 25.10 -25.94
N SER A 623 21.17 24.36 -26.98
CA SER A 623 20.98 22.92 -27.09
C SER A 623 22.34 22.23 -27.30
N SER A 624 22.46 20.99 -26.85
CA SER A 624 23.68 20.17 -27.04
C SER A 624 23.30 18.91 -27.80
N GLU A 625 23.90 18.73 -28.99
CA GLU A 625 23.81 17.51 -29.78
C GLU A 625 25.21 16.99 -30.08
N ASN A 626 25.48 15.73 -29.73
CA ASN A 626 26.80 15.09 -29.90
C ASN A 626 27.98 15.89 -29.30
N GLY A 627 27.74 16.65 -28.21
CA GLY A 627 28.76 17.46 -27.56
C GLY A 627 29.00 18.84 -28.20
N LEU A 628 28.30 19.17 -29.27
CA LEU A 628 28.29 20.51 -29.89
C LEU A 628 27.12 21.32 -29.33
N LEU A 629 27.39 22.57 -29.03
CA LEU A 629 26.42 23.55 -28.58
C LEU A 629 25.89 24.37 -29.76
N THR A 630 24.59 24.63 -29.74
CA THR A 630 23.89 25.49 -30.71
C THR A 630 22.95 26.44 -29.98
N GLU A 631 22.79 27.66 -30.49
CA GLU A 631 21.78 28.59 -29.99
C GLU A 631 20.39 28.11 -30.40
N LYS A 632 19.45 28.02 -29.43
CA LYS A 632 18.05 27.79 -29.75
C LYS A 632 17.43 29.10 -30.20
N THR A 633 17.15 29.21 -31.50
CA THR A 633 16.23 30.25 -31.99
C THR A 633 14.84 29.96 -31.44
N SER A 634 14.29 30.91 -30.67
CA SER A 634 12.94 30.90 -30.07
C SER A 634 11.85 30.78 -31.11
#